data_5e255414abe64eeb6978aa91fa9e24bd
#
_entry.id   5e255414abe64eeb6978aa91fa9e24bd
#
_cell.length_a   1.000
_cell.length_b   1.000
_cell.length_c   1.000
_cell.angle_alpha   90.00
_cell.angle_beta   90.00
_cell.angle_gamma   90.00
#
_symmetry.space_group_name_H-M   'P 1'
#
loop_
_entity.id
_entity.type
_entity.pdbx_description
1 polymer ?
#
loop_
_entity_poly.entity_id
_entity_poly.type
_entity_poly.pdbx_seq_one_letter_code
_entity_poly.pdbx_strand_id
1 'polypeptide(L)'
;MIRLKLLAIKISLFLIIFSPFSHAQEVRVYNWSDYIDDSIIENFEKETGIDVIYDVFDSNEVLEGKLLAGNTGYDIVAPSIEYLGRQIVAGVFQKLDRDQLPNYQNLDTEMLALLSNMDPGNKHGIPYMWGTTGIGYNKQKAIEIMGGNYPMNSFDIVFKPEIISKFEDCGVAFLDAPSETFKAALYYVGLDPNTKNPDDYRGESFKVLKSVRPYIKYFHSSKYINDLANGDLCLVFGWSGDILQASDRARESGNGIEIEYMIPIEGAQMWFDMMAIPKDAPNP
;
A
#
# COMPACT_ATOMS: atom_id res chain seq x y z
N MET A 1 35.27 13.96 87.42
CA MET A 1 35.76 13.09 86.31
C MET A 1 34.57 12.62 85.45
N ILE A 2 34.30 13.33 84.41
CA ILE A 2 33.17 13.05 83.52
C ILE A 2 33.75 12.40 82.24
N ARG A 3 33.39 11.11 81.96
CA ARG A 3 33.80 10.39 80.78
C ARG A 3 32.83 10.76 79.64
N LEU A 4 33.35 11.43 78.61
CA LEU A 4 32.66 11.65 77.33
C LEU A 4 32.67 10.37 76.50
N LYS A 5 31.49 9.84 76.22
CA LYS A 5 31.34 8.74 75.24
C LYS A 5 31.14 9.36 73.82
N LEU A 6 32.12 9.21 72.97
CA LEU A 6 31.94 9.55 71.49
C LEU A 6 31.07 8.49 70.84
N LEU A 7 29.97 8.92 70.30
CA LEU A 7 29.05 8.14 69.52
C LEU A 7 29.44 8.34 68.03
N ALA A 8 30.05 7.29 67.41
CA ALA A 8 30.41 7.30 66.01
C ALA A 8 29.17 6.97 65.19
N ILE A 9 28.61 7.97 64.51
CA ILE A 9 27.52 7.81 63.54
C ILE A 9 28.15 7.32 62.23
N LYS A 10 27.92 6.06 61.84
CA LYS A 10 28.23 5.53 60.49
C LYS A 10 27.15 6.01 59.51
N ILE A 11 27.47 7.01 58.71
CA ILE A 11 26.67 7.40 57.57
C ILE A 11 26.93 6.40 56.45
N SER A 12 26.01 5.44 56.23
CA SER A 12 25.99 4.59 55.01
C SER A 12 25.48 5.42 53.86
N LEU A 13 26.40 5.81 52.99
CA LEU A 13 26.08 6.46 51.71
C LEU A 13 25.47 5.41 50.77
N PHE A 14 24.15 5.41 50.66
CA PHE A 14 23.42 4.57 49.69
C PHE A 14 23.57 5.24 48.32
N LEU A 15 24.52 4.74 47.50
CA LEU A 15 24.62 5.11 46.10
C LEU A 15 23.38 4.51 45.37
N ILE A 16 22.36 5.34 45.17
CA ILE A 16 21.29 5.01 44.24
C ILE A 16 21.91 5.12 42.82
N ILE A 17 22.24 3.96 42.26
CA ILE A 17 22.59 3.85 40.85
C ILE A 17 21.31 4.12 40.08
N PHE A 18 21.12 5.37 39.62
CA PHE A 18 20.16 5.70 38.58
C PHE A 18 20.71 5.02 37.30
N SER A 19 20.27 3.81 37.03
CA SER A 19 20.36 3.27 35.66
C SER A 19 19.47 4.18 34.82
N PRO A 20 19.99 4.89 33.83
CA PRO A 20 19.09 5.54 32.87
C PRO A 20 18.29 4.39 32.27
N PHE A 21 16.98 4.41 32.42
CA PHE A 21 16.10 3.64 31.58
C PHE A 21 16.39 4.13 30.16
N SER A 22 17.24 3.39 29.44
CA SER A 22 17.32 3.51 28.00
C SER A 22 15.92 3.12 27.51
N HIS A 23 15.08 4.10 27.23
CA HIS A 23 13.92 3.83 26.37
C HIS A 23 14.54 3.35 25.07
N ALA A 24 14.21 2.12 24.67
CA ALA A 24 14.50 1.68 23.33
C ALA A 24 13.94 2.75 22.39
N GLN A 25 14.75 3.21 21.44
CA GLN A 25 14.27 4.12 20.42
C GLN A 25 13.21 3.33 19.62
N GLU A 26 12.08 3.93 19.36
CA GLU A 26 11.03 3.32 18.56
C GLU A 26 10.81 4.10 17.28
N VAL A 27 10.43 3.41 16.19
CA VAL A 27 9.95 4.00 14.96
C VAL A 27 8.58 3.44 14.63
N ARG A 28 7.64 4.31 14.31
CA ARG A 28 6.25 3.95 14.00
C ARG A 28 5.99 4.07 12.51
N VAL A 29 5.71 2.94 11.89
CA VAL A 29 5.50 2.82 10.44
C VAL A 29 4.03 2.53 10.17
N TYR A 30 3.43 3.25 9.23
CA TYR A 30 2.10 3.01 8.73
C TYR A 30 2.16 2.76 7.23
N ASN A 31 2.02 1.51 6.84
CA ASN A 31 2.25 1.04 5.48
C ASN A 31 1.04 0.25 4.96
N TRP A 32 1.09 -0.16 3.72
CA TRP A 32 0.11 -1.04 3.11
C TRP A 32 0.15 -2.45 3.74
N SER A 33 -1.00 -3.12 3.73
CA SER A 33 -1.06 -4.54 4.11
C SER A 33 -0.22 -5.39 3.16
N ASP A 34 0.38 -6.47 3.67
CA ASP A 34 1.16 -7.44 2.87
C ASP A 34 2.26 -6.79 2.01
N TYR A 35 2.97 -5.77 2.54
CA TYR A 35 3.85 -4.90 1.74
C TYR A 35 5.29 -4.82 2.25
N ILE A 36 5.67 -5.70 3.15
CA ILE A 36 7.03 -5.90 3.66
C ILE A 36 7.19 -7.36 4.09
N ASP A 37 8.39 -7.89 3.96
CA ASP A 37 8.74 -9.18 4.56
C ASP A 37 9.09 -8.97 6.04
N ASP A 38 8.48 -9.77 6.93
CA ASP A 38 8.66 -9.64 8.39
C ASP A 38 10.12 -9.73 8.80
N SER A 39 10.93 -10.52 8.08
CA SER A 39 12.37 -10.67 8.36
C SER A 39 13.15 -9.35 8.18
N ILE A 40 12.65 -8.43 7.37
CA ILE A 40 13.26 -7.09 7.19
C ILE A 40 13.11 -6.27 8.47
N ILE A 41 11.93 -6.32 9.10
CA ILE A 41 11.66 -5.65 10.37
C ILE A 41 12.57 -6.22 11.46
N GLU A 42 12.60 -7.57 11.60
CA GLU A 42 13.44 -8.24 12.58
C GLU A 42 14.94 -7.92 12.42
N ASN A 43 15.43 -7.89 11.17
CA ASN A 43 16.81 -7.55 10.86
C ASN A 43 17.12 -6.09 11.20
N PHE A 44 16.22 -5.17 10.87
CA PHE A 44 16.37 -3.75 11.22
C PHE A 44 16.46 -3.53 12.73
N GLU A 45 15.56 -4.14 13.50
CA GLU A 45 15.57 -4.06 14.96
C GLU A 45 16.86 -4.62 15.55
N LYS A 46 17.30 -5.77 15.02
CA LYS A 46 18.54 -6.43 15.46
C LYS A 46 19.79 -5.60 15.15
N GLU A 47 19.84 -4.94 13.99
CA GLU A 47 21.00 -4.16 13.55
C GLU A 47 21.07 -2.80 14.23
N THR A 48 19.93 -2.18 14.47
CA THR A 48 19.85 -0.79 14.95
C THR A 48 19.57 -0.68 16.44
N GLY A 49 18.92 -1.67 17.03
CA GLY A 49 18.39 -1.60 18.39
C GLY A 49 17.17 -0.69 18.52
N ILE A 50 16.52 -0.35 17.41
CA ILE A 50 15.31 0.47 17.33
C ILE A 50 14.11 -0.48 17.19
N ASP A 51 13.14 -0.39 18.10
CA ASP A 51 11.91 -1.17 18.03
C ASP A 51 10.99 -0.60 16.94
N VAL A 52 10.38 -1.47 16.11
CA VAL A 52 9.46 -1.06 15.05
C VAL A 52 8.01 -1.34 15.45
N ILE A 53 7.20 -0.30 15.50
CA ILE A 53 5.74 -0.43 15.62
C ILE A 53 5.17 -0.31 14.21
N TYR A 54 4.64 -1.42 13.70
CA TYR A 54 4.19 -1.51 12.33
C TYR A 54 2.68 -1.71 12.25
N ASP A 55 1.99 -0.70 11.72
CA ASP A 55 0.55 -0.72 11.48
C ASP A 55 0.27 -0.69 9.98
N VAL A 56 -0.89 -1.21 9.57
CA VAL A 56 -1.25 -1.32 8.16
C VAL A 56 -2.56 -0.60 7.81
N PHE A 57 -2.67 -0.22 6.53
CA PHE A 57 -3.88 0.31 5.92
C PHE A 57 -4.13 -0.34 4.55
N ASP A 58 -5.37 -0.19 4.03
CA ASP A 58 -5.81 -0.83 2.79
C ASP A 58 -6.10 0.15 1.66
N SER A 59 -6.11 1.46 1.93
CA SER A 59 -6.39 2.47 0.91
C SER A 59 -5.73 3.82 1.22
N ASN A 60 -5.37 4.54 0.17
CA ASN A 60 -4.88 5.91 0.28
C ASN A 60 -5.88 6.85 0.97
N GLU A 61 -7.17 6.61 0.79
CA GLU A 61 -8.25 7.41 1.38
C GLU A 61 -8.24 7.31 2.91
N VAL A 62 -7.99 6.11 3.45
CA VAL A 62 -7.84 5.87 4.89
C VAL A 62 -6.60 6.57 5.43
N LEU A 63 -5.46 6.42 4.76
CA LEU A 63 -4.22 7.11 5.13
C LEU A 63 -4.40 8.63 5.09
N GLU A 64 -4.98 9.17 4.00
CA GLU A 64 -5.20 10.60 3.85
C GLU A 64 -6.10 11.18 4.94
N GLY A 65 -7.20 10.50 5.25
CA GLY A 65 -8.09 10.91 6.33
C GLY A 65 -7.37 11.03 7.66
N LYS A 66 -6.48 10.08 7.98
CA LYS A 66 -5.66 10.09 9.18
C LYS A 66 -4.64 11.23 9.17
N LEU A 67 -3.92 11.41 8.05
CA LEU A 67 -2.90 12.46 7.91
C LEU A 67 -3.49 13.87 7.99
N LEU A 68 -4.64 14.11 7.36
CA LEU A 68 -5.31 15.41 7.39
C LEU A 68 -5.92 15.73 8.76
N ALA A 69 -6.27 14.72 9.56
CA ALA A 69 -6.71 14.91 10.94
C ALA A 69 -5.56 15.37 11.87
N GLY A 70 -4.32 15.06 11.50
CA GLY A 70 -3.12 15.37 12.28
C GLY A 70 -2.97 14.52 13.56
N ASN A 71 -1.83 14.68 14.24
CA ASN A 71 -1.43 13.90 15.43
C ASN A 71 -1.49 12.40 15.15
N THR A 72 -0.90 11.99 14.03
CA THR A 72 -0.96 10.62 13.56
C THR A 72 -0.22 9.65 14.46
N GLY A 73 0.84 10.12 15.09
CA GLY A 73 1.75 9.33 15.92
C GLY A 73 2.66 8.40 15.09
N TYR A 74 2.69 8.54 13.78
CA TYR A 74 3.60 7.78 12.91
C TYR A 74 4.81 8.59 12.50
N ASP A 75 5.93 7.91 12.35
CA ASP A 75 7.19 8.48 11.89
C ASP A 75 7.37 8.32 10.37
N ILE A 76 6.93 7.18 9.83
CA ILE A 76 6.99 6.89 8.41
C ILE A 76 5.60 6.44 7.94
N VAL A 77 5.18 6.96 6.79
CA VAL A 77 3.96 6.55 6.09
C VAL A 77 4.23 6.31 4.61
N ALA A 78 3.42 5.47 3.96
CA ALA A 78 3.64 5.08 2.56
C ALA A 78 2.48 5.46 1.62
N PRO A 79 2.22 6.77 1.37
CA PRO A 79 1.21 7.19 0.40
C PRO A 79 1.67 6.92 -1.05
N SER A 80 0.70 6.68 -1.95
CA SER A 80 1.01 6.72 -3.37
C SER A 80 1.30 8.15 -3.84
N ILE A 81 2.12 8.30 -4.89
CA ILE A 81 2.69 9.59 -5.33
C ILE A 81 1.62 10.65 -5.63
N GLU A 82 0.46 10.28 -6.16
CA GLU A 82 -0.62 11.23 -6.44
C GLU A 82 -1.22 11.81 -5.15
N TYR A 83 -1.32 10.99 -4.11
CA TYR A 83 -1.76 11.41 -2.78
C TYR A 83 -0.68 12.22 -2.07
N LEU A 84 0.58 11.78 -2.15
CA LEU A 84 1.72 12.53 -1.64
C LEU A 84 1.72 13.96 -2.20
N GLY A 85 1.59 14.12 -3.53
CA GLY A 85 1.63 15.42 -4.19
C GLY A 85 0.60 16.41 -3.64
N ARG A 86 -0.66 15.99 -3.46
CA ARG A 86 -1.70 16.87 -2.90
C ARG A 86 -1.53 17.10 -1.39
N GLN A 87 -1.02 16.12 -0.67
CA GLN A 87 -0.74 16.22 0.75
C GLN A 87 0.46 17.12 1.05
N ILE A 88 1.45 17.19 0.15
CA ILE A 88 2.55 18.19 0.20
C ILE A 88 1.96 19.60 0.15
N VAL A 89 1.02 19.87 -0.76
CA VAL A 89 0.34 21.17 -0.85
C VAL A 89 -0.41 21.51 0.43
N ALA A 90 -0.99 20.50 1.09
CA ALA A 90 -1.65 20.65 2.39
C ALA A 90 -0.65 20.81 3.57
N GLY A 91 0.64 20.68 3.34
CA GLY A 91 1.69 20.86 4.35
C GLY A 91 1.78 19.71 5.36
N VAL A 92 1.42 18.50 4.95
CA VAL A 92 1.34 17.31 5.81
C VAL A 92 2.72 16.68 6.04
N PHE A 93 3.67 16.85 5.11
CA PHE A 93 4.98 16.18 5.17
C PHE A 93 6.14 17.12 5.48
N GLN A 94 7.18 16.54 6.07
CA GLN A 94 8.48 17.18 6.21
C GLN A 94 9.27 17.06 4.91
N LYS A 95 10.24 17.96 4.73
CA LYS A 95 11.28 17.78 3.70
C LYS A 95 12.34 16.84 4.23
N LEU A 96 12.75 15.92 3.38
CA LEU A 96 13.82 14.98 3.68
C LEU A 96 15.17 15.69 3.72
N ASP A 97 15.96 15.39 4.73
CA ASP A 97 17.37 15.79 4.80
C ASP A 97 18.22 14.81 3.99
N ARG A 98 18.63 15.24 2.78
CA ARG A 98 19.40 14.41 1.86
C ARG A 98 20.78 14.01 2.39
N ASP A 99 21.36 14.81 3.27
CA ASP A 99 22.68 14.54 3.84
C ASP A 99 22.66 13.33 4.77
N GLN A 100 21.46 12.99 5.30
CA GLN A 100 21.24 11.80 6.12
C GLN A 100 20.86 10.55 5.31
N LEU A 101 20.73 10.66 4.00
CA LEU A 101 20.31 9.59 3.10
C LEU A 101 21.42 9.19 2.12
N PRO A 102 22.53 8.58 2.58
CA PRO A 102 23.68 8.29 1.73
C PRO A 102 23.36 7.37 0.55
N ASN A 103 22.36 6.51 0.70
CA ASN A 103 21.92 5.58 -0.34
C ASN A 103 20.97 6.20 -1.37
N TYR A 104 20.56 7.45 -1.19
CA TYR A 104 19.70 8.15 -2.15
C TYR A 104 20.25 8.15 -3.58
N GLN A 105 21.57 8.20 -3.72
CA GLN A 105 22.26 8.13 -5.00
C GLN A 105 22.05 6.83 -5.79
N ASN A 106 21.56 5.78 -5.15
CA ASN A 106 21.29 4.48 -5.78
C ASN A 106 19.89 4.40 -6.41
N LEU A 107 19.06 5.43 -6.20
CA LEU A 107 17.72 5.48 -6.78
C LEU A 107 17.78 5.72 -8.29
N ASP A 108 16.84 5.12 -9.01
CA ASP A 108 16.69 5.28 -10.45
C ASP A 108 16.37 6.73 -10.82
N THR A 109 17.23 7.33 -11.63
CA THR A 109 17.13 8.76 -12.01
C THR A 109 15.98 9.05 -12.96
N GLU A 110 15.58 8.11 -13.82
CA GLU A 110 14.44 8.27 -14.73
C GLU A 110 13.14 8.22 -13.92
N MET A 111 13.05 7.31 -12.96
CA MET A 111 11.92 7.25 -12.02
C MET A 111 11.83 8.53 -11.20
N LEU A 112 12.93 9.03 -10.64
CA LEU A 112 12.95 10.29 -9.89
C LEU A 112 12.51 11.48 -10.75
N ALA A 113 12.89 11.52 -12.04
CA ALA A 113 12.45 12.56 -12.96
C ALA A 113 10.93 12.52 -13.19
N LEU A 114 10.34 11.32 -13.31
CA LEU A 114 8.90 11.14 -13.44
C LEU A 114 8.16 11.59 -12.17
N LEU A 115 8.63 11.18 -10.99
CA LEU A 115 8.01 11.47 -9.70
C LEU A 115 8.09 12.98 -9.35
N SER A 116 9.09 13.69 -9.88
CA SER A 116 9.26 15.13 -9.64
C SER A 116 8.11 16.00 -10.13
N ASN A 117 7.21 15.46 -10.97
CA ASN A 117 5.98 16.15 -11.38
C ASN A 117 5.00 16.33 -10.19
N MET A 118 5.02 15.41 -9.24
CA MET A 118 4.13 15.42 -8.05
C MET A 118 4.86 15.87 -6.79
N ASP A 119 6.14 15.51 -6.63
CA ASP A 119 7.03 15.99 -5.57
C ASP A 119 8.20 16.81 -6.17
N PRO A 120 8.04 18.12 -6.42
CA PRO A 120 9.04 18.93 -7.09
C PRO A 120 10.42 18.87 -6.44
N GLY A 121 11.37 18.26 -7.18
CA GLY A 121 12.73 17.99 -6.71
C GLY A 121 12.82 16.79 -5.76
N ASN A 122 11.79 15.95 -5.67
CA ASN A 122 11.71 14.75 -4.83
C ASN A 122 12.14 15.04 -3.38
N LYS A 123 11.53 16.07 -2.77
CA LYS A 123 11.96 16.60 -1.46
C LYS A 123 11.29 15.96 -0.27
N HIS A 124 10.17 15.27 -0.47
CA HIS A 124 9.30 14.81 0.63
C HIS A 124 9.15 13.30 0.69
N GLY A 125 9.41 12.59 -0.41
CA GLY A 125 9.25 11.14 -0.46
C GLY A 125 10.45 10.42 -1.08
N ILE A 126 10.64 9.17 -0.64
CA ILE A 126 11.56 8.20 -1.24
C ILE A 126 10.71 7.16 -1.97
N PRO A 127 10.93 6.86 -3.27
CA PRO A 127 10.24 5.76 -3.94
C PRO A 127 10.51 4.44 -3.20
N TYR A 128 9.43 3.72 -2.91
CA TYR A 128 9.45 2.46 -2.17
C TYR A 128 9.12 1.29 -3.09
N MET A 129 7.90 1.25 -3.58
CA MET A 129 7.45 0.24 -4.54
C MET A 129 6.65 0.88 -5.66
N TRP A 130 6.45 0.15 -6.74
CA TRP A 130 5.58 0.55 -7.83
C TRP A 130 4.91 -0.65 -8.48
N GLY A 131 3.83 -0.41 -9.18
CA GLY A 131 3.11 -1.44 -9.88
C GLY A 131 2.03 -0.88 -10.79
N THR A 132 1.15 -1.78 -11.22
CA THR A 132 0.01 -1.44 -12.08
C THR A 132 -1.27 -2.03 -11.53
N THR A 133 -2.41 -1.44 -11.90
CA THR A 133 -3.73 -1.97 -11.56
C THR A 133 -4.30 -2.65 -12.80
N GLY A 134 -4.68 -3.91 -12.65
CA GLY A 134 -5.12 -4.73 -13.78
C GLY A 134 -6.03 -5.87 -13.37
N ILE A 135 -5.93 -6.98 -14.08
CA ILE A 135 -6.83 -8.12 -13.96
C ILE A 135 -6.04 -9.34 -13.49
N GLY A 136 -6.45 -9.91 -12.36
CA GLY A 136 -6.01 -11.20 -11.86
C GLY A 136 -7.06 -12.28 -12.08
N TYR A 137 -6.65 -13.47 -12.48
CA TYR A 137 -7.61 -14.53 -12.69
C TYR A 137 -7.02 -15.94 -12.48
N ASN A 138 -7.91 -16.87 -12.09
CA ASN A 138 -7.60 -18.28 -12.08
C ASN A 138 -7.63 -18.79 -13.54
N LYS A 139 -6.46 -19.19 -14.03
CA LYS A 139 -6.26 -19.57 -15.43
C LYS A 139 -7.14 -20.74 -15.86
N GLN A 140 -7.20 -21.80 -15.06
CA GLN A 140 -7.99 -22.98 -15.39
C GLN A 140 -9.48 -22.63 -15.48
N LYS A 141 -9.98 -21.86 -14.52
CA LYS A 141 -11.39 -21.40 -14.50
C LYS A 141 -11.70 -20.46 -15.67
N ALA A 142 -10.79 -19.56 -15.99
CA ALA A 142 -10.96 -18.68 -17.14
C ALA A 142 -11.06 -19.46 -18.46
N ILE A 143 -10.22 -20.49 -18.66
CA ILE A 143 -10.27 -21.39 -19.81
C ILE A 143 -11.57 -22.18 -19.84
N GLU A 144 -12.01 -22.70 -18.70
CA GLU A 144 -13.27 -23.45 -18.58
C GLU A 144 -14.48 -22.59 -18.95
N ILE A 145 -14.53 -21.34 -18.48
CA ILE A 145 -15.65 -20.40 -18.63
C ILE A 145 -15.68 -19.77 -20.02
N MET A 146 -14.51 -19.33 -20.52
CA MET A 146 -14.40 -18.50 -21.73
C MET A 146 -13.91 -19.26 -22.96
N GLY A 147 -13.34 -20.45 -22.78
CA GLY A 147 -12.61 -21.16 -23.82
C GLY A 147 -11.17 -20.67 -23.96
N GLY A 148 -10.27 -21.56 -24.38
CA GLY A 148 -8.81 -21.31 -24.35
C GLY A 148 -8.27 -20.22 -25.29
N ASN A 149 -9.10 -19.69 -26.19
CA ASN A 149 -8.71 -18.67 -27.17
C ASN A 149 -9.28 -17.27 -26.84
N TYR A 150 -9.98 -17.10 -25.72
CA TYR A 150 -10.50 -15.79 -25.35
C TYR A 150 -9.36 -14.87 -24.88
N PRO A 151 -9.26 -13.64 -25.41
CA PRO A 151 -8.23 -12.70 -24.99
C PRO A 151 -8.54 -12.16 -23.59
N MET A 152 -7.74 -12.56 -22.60
CA MET A 152 -7.91 -12.13 -21.20
C MET A 152 -7.35 -10.73 -20.93
N ASN A 153 -6.68 -10.10 -21.88
CA ASN A 153 -5.93 -8.86 -21.74
C ASN A 153 -6.72 -7.59 -22.10
N SER A 154 -8.05 -7.59 -21.93
CA SER A 154 -8.90 -6.42 -22.13
C SER A 154 -9.80 -6.22 -20.92
N PHE A 155 -10.13 -4.98 -20.62
CA PHE A 155 -11.15 -4.65 -19.63
C PHE A 155 -12.56 -5.16 -19.99
N ASP A 156 -12.78 -5.63 -21.20
CA ASP A 156 -14.01 -6.33 -21.58
C ASP A 156 -14.39 -7.41 -20.58
N ILE A 157 -13.40 -8.11 -20.02
CA ILE A 157 -13.65 -9.24 -19.10
C ILE A 157 -14.30 -8.79 -17.78
N VAL A 158 -14.04 -7.57 -17.35
CA VAL A 158 -14.58 -7.01 -16.10
C VAL A 158 -15.65 -5.94 -16.33
N PHE A 159 -15.74 -5.33 -17.54
CA PHE A 159 -16.65 -4.22 -17.79
C PHE A 159 -17.77 -4.52 -18.79
N LYS A 160 -17.80 -5.69 -19.43
CA LYS A 160 -18.94 -6.16 -20.22
C LYS A 160 -19.84 -7.07 -19.40
N PRO A 161 -21.11 -6.69 -19.14
CA PRO A 161 -22.04 -7.50 -18.34
C PRO A 161 -22.19 -8.94 -18.86
N GLU A 162 -22.24 -9.14 -20.17
CA GLU A 162 -22.37 -10.45 -20.82
C GLU A 162 -21.11 -11.33 -20.66
N ILE A 163 -19.99 -10.76 -20.22
CA ILE A 163 -18.75 -11.50 -19.98
C ILE A 163 -18.55 -11.72 -18.50
N ILE A 164 -18.55 -10.66 -17.70
CA ILE A 164 -18.32 -10.76 -16.24
C ILE A 164 -19.38 -11.66 -15.56
N SER A 165 -20.63 -11.67 -16.06
CA SER A 165 -21.69 -12.52 -15.53
C SER A 165 -21.37 -14.01 -15.58
N LYS A 166 -20.52 -14.44 -16.50
CA LYS A 166 -20.09 -15.85 -16.60
C LYS A 166 -19.17 -16.27 -15.44
N PHE A 167 -18.56 -15.30 -14.77
CA PHE A 167 -17.68 -15.52 -13.61
C PHE A 167 -18.40 -15.37 -12.27
N GLU A 168 -19.71 -15.01 -12.27
CA GLU A 168 -20.48 -14.73 -11.05
C GLU A 168 -20.43 -15.89 -10.05
N ASP A 169 -20.72 -17.12 -10.50
CA ASP A 169 -20.72 -18.31 -9.65
C ASP A 169 -19.31 -18.66 -9.12
N CYS A 170 -18.30 -18.38 -9.91
CA CYS A 170 -16.90 -18.60 -9.56
C CYS A 170 -16.35 -17.52 -8.62
N GLY A 171 -16.97 -16.36 -8.60
CA GLY A 171 -16.64 -15.22 -7.75
C GLY A 171 -15.75 -14.16 -8.43
N VAL A 172 -16.22 -12.92 -8.32
CA VAL A 172 -15.54 -11.72 -8.82
C VAL A 172 -15.36 -10.72 -7.69
N ALA A 173 -14.16 -10.15 -7.54
CA ALA A 173 -13.91 -9.07 -6.58
C ALA A 173 -13.24 -7.88 -7.25
N PHE A 174 -13.55 -6.70 -6.75
CA PHE A 174 -12.91 -5.44 -7.13
C PHE A 174 -12.27 -4.79 -5.92
N LEU A 175 -11.25 -3.97 -6.17
CA LEU A 175 -10.67 -3.08 -5.17
C LEU A 175 -11.74 -2.19 -4.54
N ASP A 176 -11.66 -1.99 -3.23
CA ASP A 176 -12.36 -0.92 -2.52
C ASP A 176 -11.51 0.36 -2.59
N ALA A 177 -11.24 0.79 -3.80
CA ALA A 177 -10.47 1.97 -4.15
C ALA A 177 -11.15 2.69 -5.32
N PRO A 178 -12.07 3.64 -5.04
CA PRO A 178 -12.83 4.34 -6.07
C PRO A 178 -11.94 5.04 -7.10
N SER A 179 -10.81 5.61 -6.67
CA SER A 179 -9.84 6.26 -7.55
C SER A 179 -9.31 5.31 -8.63
N GLU A 180 -8.99 4.06 -8.27
CA GLU A 180 -8.50 3.04 -9.19
C GLU A 180 -9.62 2.57 -10.14
N THR A 181 -10.77 2.24 -9.57
CA THR A 181 -11.90 1.67 -10.31
C THR A 181 -12.45 2.65 -11.35
N PHE A 182 -12.55 3.95 -11.02
CA PHE A 182 -12.99 4.96 -11.97
C PHE A 182 -11.96 5.23 -13.05
N LYS A 183 -10.66 5.26 -12.74
CA LYS A 183 -9.61 5.43 -13.75
C LYS A 183 -9.63 4.27 -14.77
N ALA A 184 -9.80 3.03 -14.31
CA ALA A 184 -9.94 1.88 -15.20
C ALA A 184 -11.16 2.01 -16.12
N ALA A 185 -12.31 2.45 -15.58
CA ALA A 185 -13.50 2.67 -16.38
C ALA A 185 -13.33 3.81 -17.38
N LEU A 186 -12.60 4.89 -17.03
CA LEU A 186 -12.26 5.99 -17.95
C LEU A 186 -11.37 5.51 -19.10
N TYR A 187 -10.31 4.72 -18.81
CA TYR A 187 -9.50 4.06 -19.84
C TYR A 187 -10.37 3.24 -20.78
N TYR A 188 -11.25 2.41 -20.23
CA TYR A 188 -12.12 1.53 -20.99
C TYR A 188 -13.06 2.26 -21.94
N VAL A 189 -13.61 3.42 -21.53
CA VAL A 189 -14.48 4.24 -22.40
C VAL A 189 -13.71 5.26 -23.26
N GLY A 190 -12.37 5.22 -23.24
CA GLY A 190 -11.52 6.09 -24.05
C GLY A 190 -11.46 7.55 -23.59
N LEU A 191 -11.72 7.82 -22.30
CA LEU A 191 -11.57 9.11 -21.68
C LEU A 191 -10.23 9.27 -20.97
N ASP A 192 -9.82 10.51 -20.68
CA ASP A 192 -8.62 10.79 -19.91
C ASP A 192 -8.78 10.29 -18.45
N PRO A 193 -7.98 9.32 -17.99
CA PRO A 193 -8.05 8.79 -16.62
C PRO A 193 -7.69 9.83 -15.56
N ASN A 194 -7.02 10.93 -15.96
CA ASN A 194 -6.62 12.02 -15.06
C ASN A 194 -7.54 13.24 -15.18
N THR A 195 -8.70 13.09 -15.85
CA THR A 195 -9.67 14.16 -16.02
C THR A 195 -10.07 14.77 -14.68
N LYS A 196 -10.26 16.10 -14.69
CA LYS A 196 -10.83 16.86 -13.57
C LYS A 196 -12.27 17.27 -13.80
N ASN A 197 -12.84 16.86 -14.95
CA ASN A 197 -14.22 17.12 -15.29
C ASN A 197 -15.15 16.13 -14.57
N PRO A 198 -16.03 16.59 -13.65
CA PRO A 198 -16.94 15.69 -12.94
C PRO A 198 -17.92 14.92 -13.85
N ASP A 199 -18.22 15.45 -15.03
CA ASP A 199 -19.16 14.83 -15.95
C ASP A 199 -18.58 13.56 -16.59
N ASP A 200 -17.27 13.45 -16.74
CA ASP A 200 -16.61 12.24 -17.22
C ASP A 200 -16.81 11.07 -16.24
N TYR A 201 -16.84 11.38 -14.93
CA TYR A 201 -17.11 10.39 -13.87
C TYR A 201 -18.58 10.02 -13.73
N ARG A 202 -19.52 10.91 -14.14
CA ARG A 202 -20.97 10.68 -14.06
C ARG A 202 -21.56 10.12 -15.35
N GLY A 203 -20.78 10.13 -16.43
CA GLY A 203 -21.17 9.74 -17.77
C GLY A 203 -21.08 8.24 -18.04
N GLU A 204 -20.38 7.89 -19.14
CA GLU A 204 -20.25 6.50 -19.59
C GLU A 204 -19.44 5.64 -18.61
N SER A 205 -18.41 6.18 -17.95
CA SER A 205 -17.63 5.44 -16.95
C SER A 205 -18.50 4.93 -15.79
N PHE A 206 -19.40 5.78 -15.26
CA PHE A 206 -20.34 5.39 -14.23
C PHE A 206 -21.35 4.34 -14.72
N LYS A 207 -21.84 4.48 -15.95
CA LYS A 207 -22.78 3.51 -16.53
C LYS A 207 -22.15 2.13 -16.66
N VAL A 208 -20.90 2.06 -17.10
CA VAL A 208 -20.12 0.81 -17.17
C VAL A 208 -20.02 0.18 -15.80
N LEU A 209 -19.53 0.90 -14.79
CA LEU A 209 -19.38 0.38 -13.43
C LEU A 209 -20.73 -0.07 -12.84
N LYS A 210 -21.79 0.70 -13.04
CA LYS A 210 -23.13 0.37 -12.58
C LYS A 210 -23.66 -0.90 -13.25
N SER A 211 -23.38 -1.12 -14.53
CA SER A 211 -23.87 -2.28 -15.29
C SER A 211 -23.25 -3.60 -14.82
N VAL A 212 -22.00 -3.58 -14.32
CA VAL A 212 -21.28 -4.77 -13.88
C VAL A 212 -21.39 -5.02 -12.37
N ARG A 213 -21.86 -4.01 -11.61
CA ARG A 213 -21.99 -4.10 -10.14
C ARG A 213 -22.72 -5.35 -9.64
N PRO A 214 -23.82 -5.83 -10.29
CA PRO A 214 -24.54 -7.02 -9.81
C PRO A 214 -23.68 -8.28 -9.78
N TYR A 215 -22.65 -8.39 -10.60
CA TYR A 215 -21.79 -9.58 -10.74
C TYR A 215 -20.56 -9.55 -9.82
N ILE A 216 -20.35 -8.45 -9.10
CA ILE A 216 -19.25 -8.30 -8.16
C ILE A 216 -19.67 -8.80 -6.79
N LYS A 217 -19.02 -9.86 -6.31
CA LYS A 217 -19.27 -10.52 -5.02
C LYS A 217 -19.02 -9.56 -3.86
N TYR A 218 -17.89 -8.84 -3.91
CA TYR A 218 -17.54 -7.83 -2.92
C TYR A 218 -16.48 -6.83 -3.45
N PHE A 219 -16.31 -5.73 -2.71
CA PHE A 219 -15.21 -4.77 -2.83
C PHE A 219 -14.31 -4.91 -1.60
N HIS A 220 -13.02 -5.07 -1.80
CA HIS A 220 -12.03 -5.11 -0.72
C HIS A 220 -10.62 -5.00 -1.29
N SER A 221 -9.72 -4.28 -0.59
CA SER A 221 -8.39 -3.98 -1.12
C SER A 221 -7.27 -4.91 -0.64
N SER A 222 -7.58 -5.94 0.19
CA SER A 222 -6.59 -6.95 0.62
C SER A 222 -7.14 -8.38 0.67
N LYS A 223 -8.41 -8.57 1.08
CA LYS A 223 -9.02 -9.91 1.25
C LYS A 223 -8.92 -10.79 0.00
N TYR A 224 -9.03 -10.19 -1.19
CA TYR A 224 -9.01 -10.94 -2.47
C TYR A 224 -7.70 -11.70 -2.71
N ILE A 225 -6.58 -11.34 -2.06
CA ILE A 225 -5.30 -12.04 -2.20
C ILE A 225 -5.46 -13.51 -1.79
N ASN A 226 -5.97 -13.75 -0.58
CA ASN A 226 -6.19 -15.10 -0.08
C ASN A 226 -7.35 -15.82 -0.80
N ASP A 227 -8.46 -15.11 -1.08
CA ASP A 227 -9.61 -15.71 -1.73
C ASP A 227 -9.25 -16.17 -3.17
N LEU A 228 -8.41 -15.41 -3.90
CA LEU A 228 -7.92 -15.80 -5.21
C LEU A 228 -6.94 -16.99 -5.11
N ALA A 229 -6.01 -16.96 -4.14
CA ALA A 229 -5.05 -18.03 -3.88
C ALA A 229 -5.73 -19.36 -3.54
N ASN A 230 -6.85 -19.31 -2.81
CA ASN A 230 -7.60 -20.48 -2.38
C ASN A 230 -8.63 -20.96 -3.41
N GLY A 231 -8.91 -20.19 -4.46
CA GLY A 231 -9.91 -20.50 -5.48
C GLY A 231 -11.35 -20.11 -5.12
N ASP A 232 -11.56 -19.30 -4.09
CA ASP A 232 -12.84 -18.72 -3.70
C ASP A 232 -13.28 -17.57 -4.61
N LEU A 233 -12.34 -17.07 -5.41
CA LEU A 233 -12.50 -16.14 -6.51
C LEU A 233 -11.78 -16.67 -7.74
N CYS A 234 -12.26 -16.28 -8.91
CA CYS A 234 -11.58 -16.59 -10.16
C CYS A 234 -11.33 -15.38 -11.06
N LEU A 235 -11.85 -14.21 -10.71
CA LEU A 235 -11.61 -12.97 -11.43
C LEU A 235 -11.51 -11.80 -10.43
N VAL A 236 -10.46 -11.00 -10.57
CA VAL A 236 -10.20 -9.86 -9.69
C VAL A 236 -9.76 -8.67 -10.51
N PHE A 237 -10.32 -7.49 -10.25
CA PHE A 237 -9.72 -6.21 -10.60
C PHE A 237 -8.88 -5.76 -9.40
N GLY A 238 -7.54 -5.75 -9.53
CA GLY A 238 -6.64 -5.60 -8.40
C GLY A 238 -5.24 -5.11 -8.77
N TRP A 239 -4.42 -4.95 -7.75
CA TRP A 239 -3.02 -4.54 -7.89
C TRP A 239 -2.11 -5.69 -8.29
N SER A 240 -1.12 -5.39 -9.14
CA SER A 240 -0.18 -6.40 -9.66
C SER A 240 0.55 -7.16 -8.55
N GLY A 241 1.06 -6.46 -7.54
CA GLY A 241 1.79 -7.07 -6.43
C GLY A 241 0.96 -8.09 -5.66
N ASP A 242 -0.28 -7.73 -5.35
CA ASP A 242 -1.21 -8.58 -4.61
C ASP A 242 -1.60 -9.83 -5.39
N ILE A 243 -1.82 -9.69 -6.70
CA ILE A 243 -2.18 -10.82 -7.57
C ILE A 243 -0.98 -11.76 -7.73
N LEU A 244 0.25 -11.22 -7.80
CA LEU A 244 1.47 -12.01 -7.81
C LEU A 244 1.67 -12.73 -6.47
N GLN A 245 1.41 -12.07 -5.33
CA GLN A 245 1.40 -12.72 -4.03
C GLN A 245 0.36 -13.85 -3.95
N ALA A 246 -0.85 -13.63 -4.48
CA ALA A 246 -1.88 -14.68 -4.54
C ALA A 246 -1.37 -15.88 -5.36
N SER A 247 -0.67 -15.65 -6.48
CA SER A 247 -0.05 -16.70 -7.28
C SER A 247 1.02 -17.47 -6.50
N ASP A 248 1.87 -16.77 -5.74
CA ASP A 248 2.90 -17.40 -4.91
C ASP A 248 2.27 -18.23 -3.78
N ARG A 249 1.28 -17.70 -3.06
CA ARG A 249 0.53 -18.41 -2.01
C ARG A 249 -0.16 -19.67 -2.56
N ALA A 250 -0.77 -19.60 -3.74
CA ALA A 250 -1.38 -20.75 -4.39
C ALA A 250 -0.33 -21.84 -4.72
N ARG A 251 0.82 -21.45 -5.24
CA ARG A 251 1.93 -22.35 -5.55
C ARG A 251 2.50 -23.01 -4.30
N GLU A 252 2.72 -22.24 -3.24
CA GLU A 252 3.26 -22.73 -1.97
C GLU A 252 2.31 -23.69 -1.26
N SER A 253 0.99 -23.44 -1.34
CA SER A 253 -0.02 -24.35 -0.78
C SER A 253 -0.15 -25.65 -1.54
N GLY A 254 0.35 -25.73 -2.78
CA GLY A 254 0.27 -26.94 -3.62
C GLY A 254 -1.15 -27.31 -4.03
N ASN A 255 -2.09 -26.37 -4.01
CA ASN A 255 -3.52 -26.61 -4.32
C ASN A 255 -3.83 -26.76 -5.82
N GLY A 256 -2.83 -26.56 -6.69
CA GLY A 256 -2.95 -26.70 -8.14
C GLY A 256 -3.62 -25.53 -8.85
N ILE A 257 -3.84 -24.41 -8.16
CA ILE A 257 -4.40 -23.19 -8.74
C ILE A 257 -3.30 -22.39 -9.42
N GLU A 258 -3.50 -22.05 -10.69
CA GLU A 258 -2.64 -21.16 -11.45
C GLU A 258 -3.30 -19.78 -11.56
N ILE A 259 -2.63 -18.75 -11.08
CA ILE A 259 -3.10 -17.37 -11.13
C ILE A 259 -2.24 -16.58 -12.11
N GLU A 260 -2.88 -15.84 -12.99
CA GLU A 260 -2.22 -14.92 -13.92
C GLU A 260 -2.66 -13.48 -13.67
N TYR A 261 -1.73 -12.54 -13.88
CA TYR A 261 -1.98 -11.11 -13.92
C TYR A 261 -1.85 -10.58 -15.34
N MET A 262 -2.78 -9.71 -15.75
CA MET A 262 -2.80 -9.11 -17.06
C MET A 262 -2.96 -7.59 -16.99
N ILE A 263 -2.15 -6.88 -17.76
CA ILE A 263 -2.33 -5.46 -18.03
C ILE A 263 -3.28 -5.31 -19.21
N PRO A 264 -4.41 -4.62 -19.05
CA PRO A 264 -5.38 -4.43 -20.15
C PRO A 264 -4.81 -3.60 -21.31
N ILE A 265 -5.19 -3.95 -22.52
CA ILE A 265 -4.73 -3.26 -23.73
C ILE A 265 -5.24 -1.83 -23.86
N GLU A 266 -6.32 -1.48 -23.18
CA GLU A 266 -6.87 -0.13 -23.11
C GLU A 266 -5.98 0.82 -22.29
N GLY A 267 -5.09 0.26 -21.50
CA GLY A 267 -4.20 0.97 -20.60
C GLY A 267 -4.44 0.60 -19.14
N ALA A 268 -3.45 0.84 -18.30
CA ALA A 268 -3.53 0.58 -16.88
C ALA A 268 -2.92 1.75 -16.10
N GLN A 269 -3.45 2.00 -14.92
CA GLN A 269 -2.81 2.92 -13.99
C GLN A 269 -1.49 2.32 -13.52
N MET A 270 -0.44 3.11 -13.59
CA MET A 270 0.83 2.85 -12.92
C MET A 270 0.90 3.72 -11.68
N TRP A 271 1.20 3.13 -10.54
CA TRP A 271 1.31 3.80 -9.27
C TRP A 271 2.69 3.62 -8.66
N PHE A 272 3.08 4.57 -7.83
CA PHE A 272 4.33 4.57 -7.08
C PHE A 272 4.01 4.89 -5.63
N ASP A 273 4.41 4.03 -4.71
CA ASP A 273 4.29 4.28 -3.29
C ASP A 273 5.58 4.85 -2.75
N MET A 274 5.44 5.84 -1.89
CA MET A 274 6.52 6.70 -1.43
C MET A 274 6.64 6.64 0.08
N MET A 275 7.79 6.34 0.62
CA MET A 275 8.03 6.55 2.04
C MET A 275 8.20 8.04 2.33
N ALA A 276 7.41 8.56 3.25
CA ALA A 276 7.42 9.97 3.62
C ALA A 276 7.30 10.14 5.14
N ILE A 277 7.82 11.26 5.66
CA ILE A 277 7.80 11.59 7.09
C ILE A 277 6.69 12.62 7.33
N PRO A 278 5.64 12.29 8.12
CA PRO A 278 4.63 13.26 8.52
C PRO A 278 5.24 14.46 9.24
N LYS A 279 4.60 15.63 9.10
CA LYS A 279 5.09 16.85 9.75
C LYS A 279 5.08 16.76 11.28
N ASP A 280 4.18 15.97 11.82
CA ASP A 280 3.97 15.73 13.24
C ASP A 280 4.57 14.40 13.74
N ALA A 281 5.49 13.82 12.96
CA ALA A 281 6.21 12.60 13.34
C ALA A 281 6.90 12.80 14.71
N PRO A 282 6.69 11.88 15.66
CA PRO A 282 7.29 11.99 16.99
C PRO A 282 8.81 11.74 16.99
N ASN A 283 9.32 10.94 16.05
CA ASN A 283 10.74 10.55 15.94
C ASN A 283 11.24 10.71 14.49
N PRO A 284 11.24 11.96 13.93
CA PRO A 284 11.56 12.21 12.53
C PRO A 284 13.04 11.97 12.21
#